data_3a64f58054f0f1ca94b2f53d7749ff02
#
_entry.id   3a64f58054f0f1ca94b2f53d7749ff02
#
_cell.length_a   1.000
_cell.length_b   1.000
_cell.length_c   1.000
_cell.angle_alpha   90.00
_cell.angle_beta   90.00
_cell.angle_gamma   90.00
#
_symmetry.space_group_name_H-M   'P 1'
#
loop_
_entity.id
_entity.type
_entity.pdbx_description
1 polymer ?
#
loop_
_entity_poly.entity_id
_entity_poly.type
_entity_poly.pdbx_seq_one_letter_code
_entity_poly.pdbx_strand_id
1 'polypeptide(L)'
;MGHFVLMGTFLLPTEPIGSLDAYLATDVGGSGVRRAHELGPKGTIDLVKRSGLRGRGGGGFPTGQKWASVADQVGGRRYLVCNGAEGEPGTFKDRALLRADPYQFVEGVAIASFAIGAAEAFICLKASFVRELDAVTRAVQEFQSAGLCGDCKVTVVAGPDEYLFGEEKAMLEVIEGNEPLPRWLPPHLHGLFATAPQLGWQSHDDATRSTPGDTGSNPTLVNNVETLSNIAHIVARGAEWFRSMGTSESPGTIITTVVGDVVAPDVGEVEMGTPLRAAIDAVGSGLAVGREIKAVFWAWRTRL
;
A
#
# COMPACT_ATOMS: atom_id res chain seq x y z
N MET A 1 -6.38 -3.13 -35.31
CA MET A 1 -7.22 -3.29 -34.13
C MET A 1 -6.58 -4.39 -33.29
N GLY A 2 -5.73 -4.03 -32.35
CA GLY A 2 -5.13 -5.01 -31.45
C GLY A 2 -6.19 -5.44 -30.44
N HIS A 3 -6.46 -6.73 -30.32
CA HIS A 3 -7.20 -7.28 -29.21
C HIS A 3 -6.35 -7.06 -27.94
N PHE A 4 -6.72 -6.08 -27.10
CA PHE A 4 -6.24 -6.05 -25.73
C PHE A 4 -6.88 -7.27 -25.03
N VAL A 5 -6.08 -8.31 -24.88
CA VAL A 5 -6.43 -9.41 -23.99
C VAL A 5 -6.25 -8.84 -22.59
N LEU A 6 -7.33 -8.73 -21.83
CA LEU A 6 -7.25 -8.60 -20.38
C LEU A 6 -6.51 -9.86 -19.89
N MET A 7 -5.20 -9.73 -19.64
CA MET A 7 -4.47 -10.74 -18.92
C MET A 7 -5.13 -10.89 -17.55
N GLY A 8 -5.26 -12.10 -17.06
CA GLY A 8 -6.01 -12.37 -15.84
C GLY A 8 -5.59 -11.45 -14.69
N THR A 9 -6.57 -10.94 -13.97
CA THR A 9 -6.38 -10.15 -12.76
C THR A 9 -5.58 -10.98 -11.76
N PHE A 10 -4.58 -10.39 -11.10
CA PHE A 10 -3.79 -11.07 -10.07
C PHE A 10 -3.96 -10.47 -8.67
N LEU A 11 -4.41 -9.20 -8.59
CA LEU A 11 -4.71 -8.53 -7.33
C LEU A 11 -6.16 -8.74 -6.87
N LEU A 12 -7.09 -8.92 -7.81
CA LEU A 12 -8.51 -9.14 -7.53
C LEU A 12 -8.90 -10.58 -7.92
N PRO A 13 -8.77 -11.57 -7.02
CA PRO A 13 -9.21 -12.93 -7.30
C PRO A 13 -10.72 -12.99 -7.53
N THR A 14 -11.17 -13.93 -8.36
CA THR A 14 -12.58 -14.13 -8.67
C THR A 14 -13.41 -14.50 -7.44
N GLU A 15 -12.82 -15.30 -6.56
CA GLU A 15 -13.44 -15.69 -5.28
C GLU A 15 -12.60 -15.10 -4.14
N PRO A 16 -13.23 -14.47 -3.14
CA PRO A 16 -12.51 -13.88 -2.02
C PRO A 16 -11.71 -14.92 -1.21
N ILE A 17 -10.48 -14.58 -0.85
CA ILE A 17 -9.61 -15.39 0.00
C ILE A 17 -9.96 -15.15 1.47
N GLY A 18 -10.57 -16.15 2.10
CA GLY A 18 -11.15 -16.02 3.44
C GLY A 18 -10.29 -16.55 4.59
N SER A 19 -9.17 -17.24 4.33
CA SER A 19 -8.28 -17.81 5.37
C SER A 19 -6.84 -17.87 4.90
N LEU A 20 -5.91 -17.98 5.86
CA LEU A 20 -4.48 -18.16 5.56
C LEU A 20 -4.23 -19.45 4.78
N ASP A 21 -4.90 -20.54 5.12
CA ASP A 21 -4.73 -21.82 4.42
C ASP A 21 -5.14 -21.70 2.95
N ALA A 22 -6.26 -21.02 2.66
CA ALA A 22 -6.68 -20.75 1.30
C ALA A 22 -5.67 -19.86 0.55
N TYR A 23 -5.11 -18.87 1.22
CA TYR A 23 -4.06 -18.02 0.65
C TYR A 23 -2.77 -18.81 0.36
N LEU A 24 -2.29 -19.60 1.33
CA LEU A 24 -1.08 -20.42 1.16
C LEU A 24 -1.22 -21.51 0.09
N ALA A 25 -2.45 -21.87 -0.27
CA ALA A 25 -2.73 -22.79 -1.38
C ALA A 25 -2.65 -22.11 -2.77
N THR A 26 -2.57 -20.78 -2.83
CA THR A 26 -2.35 -20.07 -4.10
C THR A 26 -0.89 -20.19 -4.56
N ASP A 27 -0.63 -19.88 -5.81
CA ASP A 27 0.73 -19.95 -6.40
C ASP A 27 1.72 -18.95 -5.81
N VAL A 28 1.23 -17.89 -5.13
CA VAL A 28 2.06 -16.84 -4.50
C VAL A 28 2.09 -16.91 -2.97
N GLY A 29 1.06 -17.50 -2.35
CA GLY A 29 0.88 -17.47 -0.90
C GLY A 29 2.11 -17.89 -0.09
N GLY A 30 2.67 -16.97 0.71
CA GLY A 30 3.85 -17.16 1.53
C GLY A 30 5.17 -17.27 0.76
N SER A 31 5.14 -17.34 -0.57
CA SER A 31 6.37 -17.46 -1.38
C SER A 31 7.15 -16.14 -1.43
N GLY A 32 6.46 -15.01 -1.38
CA GLY A 32 7.07 -13.69 -1.31
C GLY A 32 7.88 -13.49 -0.03
N VAL A 33 7.33 -13.86 1.14
CA VAL A 33 8.05 -13.79 2.43
C VAL A 33 9.30 -14.69 2.40
N ARG A 34 9.16 -15.95 1.97
CA ARG A 34 10.33 -16.87 1.86
C ARG A 34 11.40 -16.28 0.95
N ARG A 35 11.00 -15.79 -0.22
CA ARG A 35 11.92 -15.19 -1.18
C ARG A 35 12.58 -13.92 -0.66
N ALA A 36 11.89 -13.08 0.08
CA ALA A 36 12.45 -11.91 0.73
C ALA A 36 13.56 -12.28 1.72
N HIS A 37 13.34 -13.32 2.53
CA HIS A 37 14.37 -13.81 3.45
C HIS A 37 15.61 -14.39 2.73
N GLU A 38 15.43 -15.08 1.60
CA GLU A 38 16.55 -15.56 0.77
C GLU A 38 17.38 -14.41 0.18
N LEU A 39 16.72 -13.34 -0.26
CA LEU A 39 17.35 -12.16 -0.86
C LEU A 39 18.03 -11.26 0.20
N GLY A 40 17.55 -11.30 1.42
CA GLY A 40 17.87 -10.36 2.47
C GLY A 40 17.23 -8.97 2.25
N PRO A 41 17.31 -8.08 3.25
CA PRO A 41 16.67 -6.76 3.19
C PRO A 41 17.07 -5.94 1.96
N LYS A 42 18.38 -5.79 1.72
CA LYS A 42 18.89 -5.03 0.58
C LYS A 42 18.49 -5.65 -0.77
N GLY A 43 18.61 -6.97 -0.91
CA GLY A 43 18.23 -7.66 -2.14
C GLY A 43 16.73 -7.52 -2.44
N THR A 44 15.89 -7.52 -1.42
CA THR A 44 14.43 -7.26 -1.54
C THR A 44 14.17 -5.84 -2.02
N ILE A 45 14.80 -4.82 -1.42
CA ILE A 45 14.67 -3.42 -1.88
C ILE A 45 15.13 -3.28 -3.33
N ASP A 46 16.27 -3.87 -3.70
CA ASP A 46 16.81 -3.81 -5.06
C ASP A 46 15.89 -4.50 -6.07
N LEU A 47 15.23 -5.60 -5.69
CA LEU A 47 14.23 -6.25 -6.53
C LEU A 47 13.01 -5.34 -6.75
N VAL A 48 12.50 -4.70 -5.69
CA VAL A 48 11.40 -3.72 -5.80
C VAL A 48 11.80 -2.50 -6.65
N LYS A 49 13.04 -2.02 -6.55
CA LYS A 49 13.55 -0.97 -7.44
C LYS A 49 13.52 -1.41 -8.91
N ARG A 50 14.05 -2.60 -9.20
CA ARG A 50 14.08 -3.12 -10.59
C ARG A 50 12.69 -3.36 -11.16
N SER A 51 11.71 -3.73 -10.34
CA SER A 51 10.33 -3.91 -10.81
C SER A 51 9.71 -2.63 -11.41
N GLY A 52 10.20 -1.46 -10.99
CA GLY A 52 9.65 -0.17 -11.40
C GLY A 52 8.29 0.15 -10.79
N LEU A 53 7.88 -0.58 -9.74
CA LEU A 53 6.62 -0.29 -9.04
C LEU A 53 6.60 1.15 -8.53
N ARG A 54 5.56 1.87 -8.92
CA ARG A 54 5.25 3.21 -8.42
C ARG A 54 4.12 3.13 -7.38
N GLY A 55 4.13 4.02 -6.40
CA GLY A 55 3.08 4.11 -5.39
C GLY A 55 1.69 4.26 -6.02
N ARG A 56 0.73 3.49 -5.51
CA ARG A 56 -0.67 3.44 -5.95
C ARG A 56 -1.61 4.29 -5.07
N GLY A 57 -1.05 5.09 -4.17
CA GLY A 57 -1.81 6.03 -3.33
C GLY A 57 -1.96 7.44 -3.92
N GLY A 58 -1.70 7.63 -5.22
CA GLY A 58 -1.89 8.91 -5.94
C GLY A 58 -0.60 9.64 -6.28
N GLY A 59 0.44 9.62 -5.44
CA GLY A 59 1.69 10.35 -5.67
C GLY A 59 2.64 9.72 -6.71
N GLY A 60 2.47 8.44 -7.03
CA GLY A 60 3.27 7.75 -8.06
C GLY A 60 4.78 7.70 -7.79
N PHE A 61 5.23 7.92 -6.55
CA PHE A 61 6.65 7.89 -6.21
C PHE A 61 7.23 6.48 -6.36
N PRO A 62 8.47 6.30 -6.87
CA PRO A 62 9.08 4.99 -7.03
C PRO A 62 9.22 4.26 -5.68
N THR A 63 8.49 3.14 -5.53
CA THR A 63 8.35 2.43 -4.25
C THR A 63 9.68 1.98 -3.68
N GLY A 64 10.54 1.35 -4.50
CA GLY A 64 11.84 0.87 -4.03
C GLY A 64 12.81 2.00 -3.63
N GLN A 65 12.68 3.21 -4.21
CA GLN A 65 13.44 4.39 -3.77
C GLN A 65 12.94 4.88 -2.41
N LYS A 66 11.61 4.92 -2.20
CA LYS A 66 11.04 5.28 -0.89
C LYS A 66 11.49 4.32 0.20
N TRP A 67 11.53 3.00 -0.08
CA TRP A 67 12.02 1.99 0.86
C TRP A 67 13.51 2.19 1.19
N ALA A 68 14.33 2.42 0.19
CA ALA A 68 15.75 2.67 0.41
C ALA A 68 15.98 3.92 1.25
N SER A 69 15.25 5.02 1.00
CA SER A 69 15.41 6.26 1.75
C SER A 69 15.11 6.12 3.24
N VAL A 70 14.22 5.18 3.61
CA VAL A 70 13.94 4.85 5.02
C VAL A 70 14.97 3.86 5.58
N ALA A 71 15.32 2.83 4.81
CA ALA A 71 16.29 1.81 5.24
C ALA A 71 17.71 2.37 5.45
N ASP A 72 18.08 3.38 4.67
CA ASP A 72 19.42 4.01 4.72
C ASP A 72 19.56 5.06 5.85
N GLN A 73 18.46 5.43 6.54
CA GLN A 73 18.54 6.34 7.67
C GLN A 73 19.31 5.71 8.83
N VAL A 74 20.20 6.51 9.42
CA VAL A 74 21.04 6.09 10.56
C VAL A 74 20.36 6.48 11.87
N GLY A 75 20.24 5.50 12.79
CA GLY A 75 19.70 5.71 14.13
C GLY A 75 18.16 5.67 14.18
N GLY A 76 17.63 5.51 15.41
CA GLY A 76 16.20 5.40 15.66
C GLY A 76 15.55 4.08 15.30
N ARG A 77 14.32 3.91 15.74
CA ARG A 77 13.45 2.80 15.32
C ARG A 77 12.84 3.11 13.96
N ARG A 78 12.70 2.10 13.12
CA ARG A 78 11.94 2.24 11.87
C ARG A 78 10.54 1.68 12.03
N TYR A 79 9.59 2.33 11.37
CA TYR A 79 8.19 1.92 11.37
C TYR A 79 7.67 1.81 9.94
N LEU A 80 6.66 0.95 9.77
CA LEU A 80 5.86 0.89 8.56
C LEU A 80 4.43 1.35 8.89
N VAL A 81 3.88 2.23 8.06
CA VAL A 81 2.47 2.62 8.11
C VAL A 81 1.80 2.27 6.79
N CYS A 82 0.72 1.52 6.87
CA CYS A 82 -0.07 1.11 5.72
C CYS A 82 -1.31 1.99 5.65
N ASN A 83 -1.38 2.81 4.61
CA ASN A 83 -2.51 3.72 4.39
C ASN A 83 -3.63 3.02 3.63
N GLY A 84 -4.69 2.65 4.34
CA GLY A 84 -5.96 2.15 3.84
C GLY A 84 -7.15 3.08 4.14
N ALA A 85 -6.88 4.32 4.57
CA ALA A 85 -7.90 5.33 4.85
C ALA A 85 -8.45 5.98 3.56
N GLU A 86 -8.85 5.15 2.59
CA GLU A 86 -9.36 5.59 1.28
C GLU A 86 -10.44 6.66 1.44
N GLY A 87 -10.16 7.89 1.02
CA GLY A 87 -11.01 9.04 1.27
C GLY A 87 -11.42 9.81 0.02
N GLU A 88 -10.84 9.51 -1.15
CA GLU A 88 -11.19 10.18 -2.40
C GLU A 88 -12.59 9.80 -2.87
N PRO A 89 -13.44 10.78 -3.21
CA PRO A 89 -14.78 10.50 -3.71
C PRO A 89 -14.76 9.63 -4.98
N GLY A 90 -15.58 8.59 -5.00
CA GLY A 90 -15.69 7.69 -6.15
C GLY A 90 -14.56 6.65 -6.26
N THR A 91 -13.68 6.53 -5.26
CA THR A 91 -12.61 5.54 -5.21
C THR A 91 -12.96 4.42 -4.22
N PHE A 92 -12.90 3.18 -4.66
CA PHE A 92 -13.24 1.98 -3.87
C PHE A 92 -12.21 0.86 -4.01
N LYS A 93 -11.02 1.17 -4.53
CA LYS A 93 -10.00 0.20 -4.90
C LYS A 93 -9.36 -0.52 -3.70
N ASP A 94 -8.99 0.23 -2.64
CA ASP A 94 -8.34 -0.34 -1.47
C ASP A 94 -9.31 -1.22 -0.68
N ARG A 95 -10.56 -0.77 -0.53
CA ARG A 95 -11.62 -1.59 0.07
C ARG A 95 -11.91 -2.85 -0.73
N ALA A 96 -11.93 -2.78 -2.06
CA ALA A 96 -12.12 -3.95 -2.91
C ALA A 96 -10.99 -4.96 -2.72
N LEU A 97 -9.73 -4.52 -2.71
CA LEU A 97 -8.57 -5.37 -2.44
C LEU A 97 -8.65 -6.06 -1.08
N LEU A 98 -8.92 -5.28 -0.02
CA LEU A 98 -8.99 -5.81 1.35
C LEU A 98 -10.14 -6.81 1.56
N ARG A 99 -11.23 -6.69 0.79
CA ARG A 99 -12.33 -7.67 0.79
C ARG A 99 -12.02 -8.90 -0.04
N ALA A 100 -11.32 -8.73 -1.15
CA ALA A 100 -11.02 -9.81 -2.08
C ALA A 100 -9.89 -10.70 -1.55
N ASP A 101 -8.77 -10.11 -1.13
CA ASP A 101 -7.63 -10.84 -0.58
C ASP A 101 -6.82 -9.97 0.41
N PRO A 102 -7.19 -9.96 1.69
CA PRO A 102 -6.42 -9.27 2.71
C PRO A 102 -5.05 -9.92 2.99
N TYR A 103 -4.86 -11.20 2.61
CA TYR A 103 -3.64 -11.96 2.91
C TYR A 103 -2.47 -11.52 2.03
N GLN A 104 -2.67 -11.31 0.72
CA GLN A 104 -1.63 -10.74 -0.16
C GLN A 104 -1.16 -9.37 0.33
N PHE A 105 -2.07 -8.55 0.85
CA PHE A 105 -1.74 -7.26 1.45
C PHE A 105 -0.90 -7.43 2.70
N VAL A 106 -1.28 -8.32 3.64
CA VAL A 106 -0.54 -8.59 4.87
C VAL A 106 0.82 -9.22 4.57
N GLU A 107 0.94 -10.08 3.54
CA GLU A 107 2.24 -10.57 3.06
C GLU A 107 3.12 -9.42 2.58
N GLY A 108 2.56 -8.48 1.82
CA GLY A 108 3.26 -7.26 1.40
C GLY A 108 3.73 -6.40 2.58
N VAL A 109 2.93 -6.31 3.65
CA VAL A 109 3.30 -5.66 4.91
C VAL A 109 4.48 -6.36 5.56
N ALA A 110 4.45 -7.69 5.68
CA ALA A 110 5.53 -8.49 6.28
C ALA A 110 6.85 -8.32 5.50
N ILE A 111 6.79 -8.39 4.15
CA ILE A 111 7.95 -8.19 3.28
C ILE A 111 8.52 -6.78 3.42
N ALA A 112 7.67 -5.75 3.41
CA ALA A 112 8.12 -4.36 3.54
C ALA A 112 8.77 -4.11 4.90
N SER A 113 8.15 -4.61 5.98
CA SER A 113 8.69 -4.52 7.35
C SER A 113 10.07 -5.15 7.45
N PHE A 114 10.23 -6.37 6.93
CA PHE A 114 11.52 -7.06 6.87
C PHE A 114 12.55 -6.26 6.08
N ALA A 115 12.20 -5.78 4.89
CA ALA A 115 13.12 -5.09 3.98
C ALA A 115 13.66 -3.78 4.55
N ILE A 116 12.87 -3.02 5.29
CA ILE A 116 13.32 -1.75 5.91
C ILE A 116 13.80 -1.93 7.36
N GLY A 117 13.67 -3.14 7.94
CA GLY A 117 13.97 -3.40 9.34
C GLY A 117 13.01 -2.68 10.29
N ALA A 118 11.70 -2.67 9.99
CA ALA A 118 10.69 -2.06 10.84
C ALA A 118 10.51 -2.84 12.14
N ALA A 119 10.52 -2.14 13.27
CA ALA A 119 10.21 -2.72 14.57
C ALA A 119 8.73 -3.02 14.74
N GLU A 120 7.88 -2.18 14.16
CA GLU A 120 6.42 -2.29 14.22
C GLU A 120 5.77 -1.75 12.95
N ALA A 121 4.65 -2.33 12.56
CA ALA A 121 3.84 -1.90 11.43
C ALA A 121 2.42 -1.54 11.88
N PHE A 122 1.86 -0.45 11.35
CA PHE A 122 0.51 -0.01 11.62
C PHE A 122 -0.32 -0.05 10.34
N ILE A 123 -1.45 -0.74 10.36
CA ILE A 123 -2.41 -0.77 9.25
C ILE A 123 -3.57 0.14 9.62
N CYS A 124 -3.69 1.27 8.94
CA CYS A 124 -4.65 2.32 9.25
C CYS A 124 -5.84 2.27 8.30
N LEU A 125 -7.02 2.05 8.84
CA LEU A 125 -8.31 2.04 8.13
C LEU A 125 -9.28 3.00 8.83
N LYS A 126 -10.26 3.53 8.09
CA LYS A 126 -11.34 4.30 8.72
C LYS A 126 -12.22 3.39 9.58
N ALA A 127 -12.68 3.88 10.72
CA ALA A 127 -13.55 3.12 11.63
C ALA A 127 -14.85 2.65 10.97
N SER A 128 -15.34 3.40 9.97
CA SER A 128 -16.52 3.03 9.17
C SER A 128 -16.29 1.84 8.21
N PHE A 129 -15.04 1.43 7.96
CA PHE A 129 -14.70 0.32 7.07
C PHE A 129 -14.77 -1.03 7.80
N VAL A 130 -15.91 -1.33 8.41
CA VAL A 130 -16.10 -2.47 9.33
C VAL A 130 -15.70 -3.81 8.68
N ARG A 131 -16.13 -4.07 7.45
CA ARG A 131 -15.83 -5.33 6.74
C ARG A 131 -14.34 -5.50 6.46
N GLU A 132 -13.67 -4.42 6.08
CA GLU A 132 -12.25 -4.40 5.80
C GLU A 132 -11.43 -4.54 7.08
N LEU A 133 -11.86 -3.87 8.16
CA LEU A 133 -11.25 -4.02 9.50
C LEU A 133 -11.31 -5.47 9.97
N ASP A 134 -12.48 -6.12 9.85
CA ASP A 134 -12.64 -7.51 10.23
C ASP A 134 -11.75 -8.45 9.40
N ALA A 135 -11.72 -8.24 8.07
CA ALA A 135 -10.93 -9.06 7.17
C ALA A 135 -9.42 -8.91 7.42
N VAL A 136 -8.94 -7.67 7.57
CA VAL A 136 -7.53 -7.38 7.82
C VAL A 136 -7.10 -7.84 9.20
N THR A 137 -7.93 -7.63 10.24
CA THR A 137 -7.61 -8.06 11.60
C THR A 137 -7.44 -9.57 11.66
N ARG A 138 -8.34 -10.34 11.03
CA ARG A 138 -8.22 -11.79 10.93
C ARG A 138 -6.93 -12.18 10.20
N ALA A 139 -6.65 -11.60 9.01
CA ALA A 139 -5.46 -11.92 8.25
C ALA A 139 -4.17 -11.62 9.03
N VAL A 140 -4.09 -10.49 9.73
CA VAL A 140 -2.96 -10.14 10.60
C VAL A 140 -2.78 -11.16 11.72
N GLN A 141 -3.86 -11.54 12.42
CA GLN A 141 -3.80 -12.53 13.50
C GLN A 141 -3.30 -13.88 13.02
N GLU A 142 -3.79 -14.34 11.87
CA GLU A 142 -3.38 -15.62 11.28
C GLU A 142 -1.91 -15.56 10.81
N PHE A 143 -1.46 -14.48 10.15
CA PHE A 143 -0.06 -14.29 9.76
C PHE A 143 0.90 -14.25 10.95
N GLN A 144 0.54 -13.50 12.00
CA GLN A 144 1.36 -13.43 13.22
C GLN A 144 1.41 -14.79 13.93
N SER A 145 0.28 -15.49 14.03
CA SER A 145 0.22 -16.81 14.65
C SER A 145 1.04 -17.86 13.88
N ALA A 146 1.14 -17.73 12.56
CA ALA A 146 1.97 -18.58 11.71
C ALA A 146 3.44 -18.16 11.68
N GLY A 147 3.84 -17.08 12.37
CA GLY A 147 5.21 -16.57 12.38
C GLY A 147 5.65 -15.88 11.08
N LEU A 148 4.72 -15.61 10.15
CA LEU A 148 5.03 -15.04 8.84
C LEU A 148 5.37 -13.55 8.87
N CYS A 149 5.10 -12.85 9.98
CA CYS A 149 5.52 -11.47 10.19
C CYS A 149 6.93 -11.33 10.80
N GLY A 150 7.60 -12.44 11.11
CA GLY A 150 8.88 -12.41 11.85
C GLY A 150 8.71 -11.73 13.21
N ASP A 151 9.69 -10.90 13.59
CA ASP A 151 9.67 -10.14 14.85
C ASP A 151 8.86 -8.82 14.77
N CYS A 152 8.33 -8.46 13.58
CA CYS A 152 7.57 -7.23 13.42
C CYS A 152 6.15 -7.39 13.98
N LYS A 153 5.84 -6.58 14.99
CA LYS A 153 4.47 -6.49 15.49
C LYS A 153 3.61 -5.71 14.51
N VAL A 154 2.46 -6.26 14.10
CA VAL A 154 1.51 -5.59 13.21
C VAL A 154 0.25 -5.21 14.00
N THR A 155 -0.08 -3.93 14.00
CA THR A 155 -1.23 -3.36 14.72
C THR A 155 -2.23 -2.77 13.71
N VAL A 156 -3.51 -3.16 13.82
CA VAL A 156 -4.58 -2.55 13.02
C VAL A 156 -5.16 -1.36 13.80
N VAL A 157 -5.21 -0.21 13.14
CA VAL A 157 -5.71 1.07 13.71
C VAL A 157 -7.01 1.46 13.01
N ALA A 158 -8.10 1.50 13.76
CA ALA A 158 -9.37 2.08 13.31
C ALA A 158 -9.34 3.58 13.61
N GLY A 159 -9.08 4.39 12.59
CA GLY A 159 -8.97 5.84 12.71
C GLY A 159 -10.25 6.57 12.30
N PRO A 160 -10.25 7.90 12.39
CA PRO A 160 -11.41 8.73 12.12
C PRO A 160 -11.80 8.71 10.62
N ASP A 161 -13.04 9.15 10.34
CA ASP A 161 -13.58 9.18 8.97
C ASP A 161 -13.20 10.44 8.17
N GLU A 162 -12.51 11.38 8.80
CA GLU A 162 -12.04 12.62 8.18
C GLU A 162 -11.15 12.34 6.98
N TYR A 163 -11.25 13.21 5.96
CA TYR A 163 -10.45 13.12 4.75
C TYR A 163 -8.94 13.20 5.05
N LEU A 164 -8.55 14.10 5.95
CA LEU A 164 -7.14 14.31 6.31
C LEU A 164 -6.47 13.10 6.94
N PHE A 165 -7.22 12.18 7.53
CA PHE A 165 -6.65 10.91 8.01
C PHE A 165 -5.94 10.11 6.89
N GLY A 166 -6.35 10.29 5.63
CA GLY A 166 -5.70 9.69 4.46
C GLY A 166 -4.37 10.36 4.04
N GLU A 167 -4.00 11.49 4.63
CA GLU A 167 -2.71 12.15 4.39
C GLU A 167 -1.63 11.53 5.28
N GLU A 168 -0.47 11.20 4.71
CA GLU A 168 0.54 10.38 5.39
C GLU A 168 1.04 10.99 6.72
N LYS A 169 1.18 12.32 6.83
CA LYS A 169 1.65 12.99 8.05
C LYS A 169 0.55 13.13 9.10
N ALA A 170 -0.69 13.33 8.67
CA ALA A 170 -1.85 13.36 9.57
C ALA A 170 -2.15 11.96 10.13
N MET A 171 -1.92 10.92 9.33
CA MET A 171 -2.07 9.53 9.77
C MET A 171 -1.11 9.19 10.92
N LEU A 172 0.14 9.70 10.88
CA LEU A 172 1.08 9.52 11.97
C LEU A 172 0.59 10.19 13.27
N GLU A 173 0.00 11.40 13.17
CA GLU A 173 -0.58 12.08 14.34
C GLU A 173 -1.69 11.25 14.99
N VAL A 174 -2.57 10.64 14.18
CA VAL A 174 -3.65 9.78 14.71
C VAL A 174 -3.09 8.54 15.43
N ILE A 175 -2.04 7.90 14.88
CA ILE A 175 -1.40 6.76 15.56
C ILE A 175 -0.82 7.17 16.92
N GLU A 176 -0.34 8.39 17.05
CA GLU A 176 0.20 8.97 18.30
C GLU A 176 -0.89 9.50 19.24
N GLY A 177 -2.17 9.39 18.85
CA GLY A 177 -3.31 9.82 19.68
C GLY A 177 -3.73 11.27 19.51
N ASN A 178 -3.23 11.95 18.47
CA ASN A 178 -3.56 13.32 18.13
C ASN A 178 -4.67 13.41 17.07
N GLU A 179 -5.13 14.63 16.78
CA GLU A 179 -6.06 14.90 15.69
C GLU A 179 -5.39 14.70 14.31
N PRO A 180 -6.16 14.39 13.24
CA PRO A 180 -5.63 14.16 11.91
C PRO A 180 -5.17 15.45 11.21
N LEU A 181 -4.24 16.15 11.81
CA LEU A 181 -3.62 17.37 11.26
C LEU A 181 -2.19 17.09 10.83
N PRO A 182 -1.81 17.41 9.57
CA PRO A 182 -0.48 17.08 9.06
C PRO A 182 0.65 17.76 9.83
N ARG A 183 1.62 16.99 10.31
CA ARG A 183 2.87 17.52 10.87
C ARG A 183 3.75 18.14 9.79
N TRP A 184 4.72 18.96 10.21
CA TRP A 184 5.56 19.72 9.27
C TRP A 184 6.52 18.85 8.46
N LEU A 185 7.33 18.03 9.14
CA LEU A 185 8.34 17.21 8.48
C LEU A 185 7.76 15.93 7.88
N PRO A 186 8.36 15.43 6.78
CA PRO A 186 7.92 14.19 6.16
C PRO A 186 8.31 12.96 7.02
N PRO A 187 7.55 11.83 6.90
CA PRO A 187 7.70 10.66 7.75
C PRO A 187 9.10 10.02 7.76
N HIS A 188 9.85 10.11 6.67
CA HIS A 188 11.19 9.55 6.59
C HIS A 188 12.26 10.38 7.35
N LEU A 189 11.96 11.63 7.71
CA LEU A 189 12.82 12.50 8.50
C LEU A 189 12.35 12.65 9.94
N HIS A 190 11.02 12.60 10.18
CA HIS A 190 10.39 12.72 11.49
C HIS A 190 9.17 11.79 11.51
N GLY A 191 9.43 10.55 11.89
CA GLY A 191 8.46 9.46 11.84
C GLY A 191 7.65 9.31 13.12
N LEU A 192 7.12 8.09 13.35
CA LEU A 192 6.33 7.79 14.55
C LEU A 192 7.16 7.88 15.82
N PHE A 193 6.53 8.46 16.85
CA PHE A 193 7.12 8.59 18.19
C PHE A 193 8.50 9.26 18.18
N ALA A 194 8.73 10.15 17.21
CA ALA A 194 9.97 10.87 17.09
C ALA A 194 10.12 11.88 18.23
N THR A 195 11.30 11.88 18.85
CA THR A 195 11.67 12.82 19.92
C THR A 195 12.57 13.94 19.42
N ALA A 196 13.05 13.85 18.16
CA ALA A 196 13.84 14.90 17.53
C ALA A 196 12.99 16.16 17.31
N PRO A 197 13.51 17.39 17.56
CA PRO A 197 12.76 18.62 17.34
C PRO A 197 12.44 18.81 15.86
N GLN A 198 11.20 19.24 15.56
CA GLN A 198 10.80 19.52 14.17
C GLN A 198 11.33 20.85 13.63
N LEU A 199 11.37 21.89 14.44
CA LEU A 199 11.82 23.24 14.07
C LEU A 199 12.17 24.03 15.36
N GLY A 200 13.28 23.86 15.99
CA GLY A 200 13.81 24.74 17.04
C GLY A 200 12.87 25.25 18.15
N TRP A 201 11.62 24.88 18.15
CA TRP A 201 10.54 25.33 19.05
C TRP A 201 10.24 24.34 20.17
N GLN A 202 10.74 23.13 20.11
CA GLN A 202 10.49 22.13 21.14
C GLN A 202 11.54 22.33 22.24
N SER A 203 11.06 22.49 23.46
CA SER A 203 11.89 22.63 24.65
C SER A 203 12.75 21.38 24.87
N HIS A 204 13.96 21.59 25.34
CA HIS A 204 15.01 20.56 25.54
C HIS A 204 14.68 19.48 26.60
N ASP A 205 13.47 19.42 27.12
CA ASP A 205 13.13 18.57 28.27
C ASP A 205 13.06 17.05 27.97
N ASP A 206 12.97 16.65 26.68
CA ASP A 206 12.95 15.23 26.28
C ASP A 206 14.29 14.67 25.76
N ALA A 207 15.33 15.47 25.71
CA ALA A 207 16.66 15.07 25.22
C ALA A 207 17.37 14.02 26.09
N THR A 208 16.81 13.62 27.23
CA THR A 208 17.45 12.71 28.20
C THR A 208 17.15 11.24 27.96
N ARG A 209 16.36 10.88 26.93
CA ARG A 209 15.95 9.49 26.63
C ARG A 209 16.62 8.85 25.41
N SER A 210 17.51 9.53 24.72
CA SER A 210 18.17 8.96 23.55
C SER A 210 19.34 8.05 23.94
N THR A 211 19.29 6.81 23.48
CA THR A 211 20.45 5.89 23.48
C THR A 211 21.55 6.53 22.61
N PRO A 212 22.86 6.39 22.95
CA PRO A 212 23.93 6.88 22.10
C PRO A 212 23.80 6.35 20.67
N GLY A 213 23.70 7.24 19.69
CA GLY A 213 23.46 6.90 18.27
C GLY A 213 21.99 6.94 17.84
N ASP A 214 21.03 7.11 18.74
CA ASP A 214 19.64 7.36 18.40
C ASP A 214 19.45 8.84 18.03
N THR A 215 19.03 9.09 16.79
CA THR A 215 18.75 10.46 16.31
C THR A 215 17.39 10.98 16.78
N GLY A 216 16.57 10.14 17.41
CA GLY A 216 15.20 10.46 17.80
C GLY A 216 14.26 10.71 16.63
N SER A 217 14.67 10.43 15.38
CA SER A 217 13.87 10.73 14.17
C SER A 217 12.86 9.65 13.81
N ASN A 218 13.12 8.39 14.19
CA ASN A 218 12.26 7.22 13.94
C ASN A 218 11.70 7.15 12.52
N PRO A 219 12.54 6.98 11.50
CA PRO A 219 12.11 7.00 10.10
C PRO A 219 10.94 6.06 9.83
N THR A 220 9.89 6.58 9.22
CA THR A 220 8.66 5.82 8.98
C THR A 220 8.38 5.75 7.48
N LEU A 221 8.19 4.53 6.99
CA LEU A 221 7.72 4.27 5.63
C LEU A 221 6.19 4.30 5.62
N VAL A 222 5.59 5.12 4.77
CA VAL A 222 4.15 5.09 4.54
C VAL A 222 3.88 4.55 3.14
N ASN A 223 3.09 3.48 3.01
CA ASN A 223 2.66 2.92 1.74
C ASN A 223 1.16 2.65 1.69
N ASN A 224 0.58 2.78 0.50
CA ASN A 224 -0.83 2.49 0.25
C ASN A 224 -1.08 0.97 0.16
N VAL A 225 -2.33 0.53 0.42
CA VAL A 225 -2.78 -0.87 0.36
C VAL A 225 -2.44 -1.52 -0.98
N GLU A 226 -2.84 -0.92 -2.10
CA GLU A 226 -2.59 -1.48 -3.44
C GLU A 226 -1.09 -1.60 -3.74
N THR A 227 -0.28 -0.64 -3.27
CA THR A 227 1.18 -0.71 -3.40
C THR A 227 1.73 -1.95 -2.71
N LEU A 228 1.31 -2.20 -1.46
CA LEU A 228 1.78 -3.35 -0.68
C LEU A 228 1.25 -4.68 -1.21
N SER A 229 0.00 -4.74 -1.71
CA SER A 229 -0.53 -5.95 -2.35
C SER A 229 0.29 -6.39 -3.55
N ASN A 230 0.78 -5.45 -4.36
CA ASN A 230 1.70 -5.75 -5.47
C ASN A 230 3.02 -6.36 -5.02
N ILE A 231 3.51 -6.03 -3.82
CA ILE A 231 4.82 -6.48 -3.32
C ILE A 231 4.88 -8.00 -3.16
N ALA A 232 3.83 -8.64 -2.63
CA ALA A 232 3.79 -10.09 -2.50
C ALA A 232 4.06 -10.79 -3.84
N HIS A 233 3.36 -10.34 -4.90
CA HIS A 233 3.51 -10.87 -6.25
C HIS A 233 4.87 -10.56 -6.89
N ILE A 234 5.35 -9.32 -6.74
CA ILE A 234 6.65 -8.90 -7.29
C ILE A 234 7.79 -9.71 -6.68
N VAL A 235 7.77 -9.90 -5.37
CA VAL A 235 8.85 -10.62 -4.70
C VAL A 235 8.78 -12.11 -5.00
N ALA A 236 7.59 -12.69 -5.07
CA ALA A 236 7.41 -14.10 -5.42
C ALA A 236 7.84 -14.40 -6.87
N ARG A 237 7.36 -13.61 -7.84
CA ARG A 237 7.49 -13.88 -9.28
C ARG A 237 8.65 -13.16 -9.95
N GLY A 238 9.19 -12.12 -9.34
CA GLY A 238 10.34 -11.35 -9.83
C GLY A 238 9.97 -10.07 -10.56
N ALA A 239 10.97 -9.19 -10.70
CA ALA A 239 10.84 -7.88 -11.31
C ALA A 239 10.43 -7.94 -12.80
N GLU A 240 11.01 -8.87 -13.56
CA GLU A 240 10.74 -9.02 -15.00
C GLU A 240 9.30 -9.45 -15.27
N TRP A 241 8.73 -10.31 -14.40
CA TRP A 241 7.31 -10.67 -14.49
C TRP A 241 6.43 -9.41 -14.35
N PHE A 242 6.69 -8.55 -13.37
CA PHE A 242 5.91 -7.34 -13.19
C PHE A 242 6.08 -6.35 -14.35
N ARG A 243 7.29 -6.26 -14.89
CA ARG A 243 7.61 -5.40 -16.03
C ARG A 243 7.07 -5.91 -17.37
N SER A 244 6.66 -7.17 -17.45
CA SER A 244 6.01 -7.72 -18.65
C SER A 244 4.59 -7.18 -18.89
N MET A 245 4.02 -6.51 -17.88
CA MET A 245 2.69 -5.87 -17.92
C MET A 245 2.84 -4.35 -17.91
N GLY A 246 1.90 -3.65 -18.51
CA GLY A 246 1.86 -2.19 -18.54
C GLY A 246 2.81 -1.56 -19.56
N THR A 247 3.39 -0.41 -19.23
CA THR A 247 4.34 0.31 -20.10
C THR A 247 5.76 0.23 -19.55
N SER A 248 6.75 0.54 -20.39
CA SER A 248 8.17 0.60 -19.95
C SER A 248 8.41 1.59 -18.81
N GLU A 249 7.69 2.70 -18.78
CA GLU A 249 7.81 3.77 -17.79
C GLU A 249 6.92 3.55 -16.56
N SER A 250 5.81 2.85 -16.76
CA SER A 250 4.84 2.53 -15.69
C SER A 250 4.42 1.07 -15.81
N PRO A 251 5.26 0.13 -15.33
CA PRO A 251 4.97 -1.30 -15.41
C PRO A 251 3.87 -1.73 -14.43
N GLY A 252 3.32 -2.91 -14.70
CA GLY A 252 2.32 -3.56 -13.90
C GLY A 252 0.90 -3.12 -14.18
N THR A 253 0.05 -3.31 -13.20
CA THR A 253 -1.40 -3.02 -13.25
C THR A 253 -1.79 -1.91 -12.29
N ILE A 254 -3.03 -1.47 -12.40
CA ILE A 254 -3.68 -0.53 -11.48
C ILE A 254 -5.12 -0.96 -11.25
N ILE A 255 -5.59 -0.82 -10.02
CA ILE A 255 -6.99 -1.01 -9.69
C ILE A 255 -7.75 0.28 -10.00
N THR A 256 -8.77 0.18 -10.81
CA THR A 256 -9.58 1.32 -11.27
C THR A 256 -11.03 1.15 -10.85
N THR A 257 -11.60 2.20 -10.27
CA THR A 257 -13.05 2.30 -10.04
C THR A 257 -13.69 3.01 -11.22
N VAL A 258 -14.72 2.42 -11.80
CA VAL A 258 -15.50 3.04 -12.89
C VAL A 258 -16.95 3.20 -12.43
N VAL A 259 -17.39 4.46 -12.36
CA VAL A 259 -18.76 4.84 -11.95
C VAL A 259 -19.32 5.89 -12.90
N GLY A 260 -20.61 6.08 -12.89
CA GLY A 260 -21.31 7.06 -13.73
C GLY A 260 -22.23 6.40 -14.76
N ASP A 261 -22.32 6.98 -15.98
CA ASP A 261 -23.21 6.52 -17.04
C ASP A 261 -22.67 5.26 -17.77
N VAL A 262 -22.34 4.23 -17.00
CA VAL A 262 -21.87 2.91 -17.47
C VAL A 262 -22.92 1.83 -17.19
N VAL A 263 -22.81 0.68 -17.87
CA VAL A 263 -23.78 -0.43 -17.73
C VAL A 263 -23.70 -1.03 -16.32
N ALA A 264 -22.49 -1.28 -15.82
CA ALA A 264 -22.26 -1.89 -14.51
C ALA A 264 -21.10 -1.15 -13.81
N PRO A 265 -21.37 -0.17 -12.93
CA PRO A 265 -20.33 0.43 -12.11
C PRO A 265 -19.59 -0.61 -11.27
N ASP A 266 -18.25 -0.64 -11.36
CA ASP A 266 -17.45 -1.67 -10.68
C ASP A 266 -16.03 -1.18 -10.39
N VAL A 267 -15.26 -2.04 -9.70
CA VAL A 267 -13.82 -1.93 -9.46
C VAL A 267 -13.13 -3.07 -10.18
N GLY A 268 -12.13 -2.76 -10.97
CA GLY A 268 -11.41 -3.77 -11.74
C GLY A 268 -9.93 -3.44 -11.92
N GLU A 269 -9.15 -4.46 -12.25
CA GLU A 269 -7.73 -4.36 -12.50
C GLU A 269 -7.47 -4.21 -14.00
N VAL A 270 -6.64 -3.24 -14.38
CA VAL A 270 -6.21 -3.03 -15.77
C VAL A 270 -4.70 -2.80 -15.83
N GLU A 271 -4.07 -3.13 -16.94
CA GLU A 271 -2.66 -2.81 -17.15
C GLU A 271 -2.45 -1.30 -17.25
N MET A 272 -1.31 -0.84 -16.74
CA MET A 272 -0.89 0.54 -16.93
C MET A 272 -0.75 0.86 -18.43
N GLY A 273 -1.25 2.04 -18.85
CA GLY A 273 -1.27 2.43 -20.26
C GLY A 273 -2.50 1.95 -21.02
N THR A 274 -3.43 1.24 -20.39
CA THR A 274 -4.73 0.90 -21.00
C THR A 274 -5.46 2.18 -21.39
N PRO A 275 -5.90 2.33 -22.66
CA PRO A 275 -6.67 3.49 -23.08
C PRO A 275 -7.94 3.65 -22.24
N LEU A 276 -8.25 4.89 -21.85
CA LEU A 276 -9.37 5.21 -20.97
C LEU A 276 -10.70 4.55 -21.40
N ARG A 277 -11.01 4.59 -22.70
CA ARG A 277 -12.22 3.95 -23.23
C ARG A 277 -12.21 2.44 -22.99
N ALA A 278 -11.07 1.79 -23.20
CA ALA A 278 -10.94 0.37 -22.97
C ALA A 278 -11.08 0.00 -21.49
N ALA A 279 -10.55 0.84 -20.58
CA ALA A 279 -10.73 0.65 -19.15
C ALA A 279 -12.21 0.80 -18.73
N ILE A 280 -12.93 1.78 -19.27
CA ILE A 280 -14.37 1.97 -19.03
C ILE A 280 -15.16 0.76 -19.55
N ASP A 281 -14.85 0.27 -20.74
CA ASP A 281 -15.53 -0.88 -21.33
C ASP A 281 -15.24 -2.18 -20.55
N ALA A 282 -13.99 -2.36 -20.08
CA ALA A 282 -13.57 -3.54 -19.35
C ALA A 282 -14.14 -3.60 -17.93
N VAL A 283 -14.08 -2.49 -17.18
CA VAL A 283 -14.48 -2.43 -15.77
C VAL A 283 -15.96 -2.06 -15.62
N GLY A 284 -16.43 -1.09 -16.41
CA GLY A 284 -17.81 -0.60 -16.33
C GLY A 284 -18.81 -1.32 -17.28
N SER A 285 -18.37 -2.37 -17.99
CA SER A 285 -19.17 -3.09 -18.98
C SER A 285 -19.69 -2.21 -20.13
N GLY A 286 -18.97 -1.14 -20.43
CA GLY A 286 -19.31 -0.15 -21.45
C GLY A 286 -20.25 0.94 -20.98
N LEU A 287 -20.63 1.81 -21.91
CA LEU A 287 -21.54 2.92 -21.63
C LEU A 287 -23.00 2.47 -21.57
N ALA A 288 -23.77 3.08 -20.70
CA ALA A 288 -25.22 2.87 -20.67
C ALA A 288 -25.86 3.20 -22.04
N VAL A 289 -26.95 2.52 -22.37
CA VAL A 289 -27.60 2.63 -23.67
C VAL A 289 -27.97 4.08 -24.01
N GLY A 290 -27.56 4.54 -25.20
CA GLY A 290 -27.83 5.90 -25.68
C GLY A 290 -26.95 6.98 -25.05
N ARG A 291 -25.88 6.58 -24.34
CA ARG A 291 -24.92 7.52 -23.74
C ARG A 291 -23.64 7.64 -24.56
N GLU A 292 -23.03 8.81 -24.50
CA GLU A 292 -21.71 9.11 -25.04
C GLU A 292 -20.83 9.74 -23.98
N ILE A 293 -19.51 9.53 -24.05
CA ILE A 293 -18.58 10.16 -23.12
C ILE A 293 -18.51 11.66 -23.44
N LYS A 294 -19.02 12.48 -22.53
CA LYS A 294 -18.87 13.94 -22.58
C LYS A 294 -17.67 14.41 -21.76
N ALA A 295 -17.45 13.79 -20.62
CA ALA A 295 -16.32 14.08 -19.72
C ALA A 295 -16.02 12.84 -18.86
N VAL A 296 -14.78 12.75 -18.42
CA VAL A 296 -14.34 11.79 -17.41
C VAL A 296 -13.62 12.57 -16.31
N PHE A 297 -14.05 12.33 -15.06
CA PHE A 297 -13.43 12.93 -13.89
C PHE A 297 -12.51 11.89 -13.24
N TRP A 298 -11.26 12.28 -13.06
CA TRP A 298 -10.28 11.47 -12.32
C TRP A 298 -10.35 11.84 -10.85
N ALA A 299 -10.46 10.86 -9.99
CA ALA A 299 -10.37 11.07 -8.54
C ALA A 299 -8.96 11.57 -8.13
N TRP A 300 -7.93 11.25 -8.95
CA TRP A 300 -6.55 11.68 -8.74
C TRP A 300 -5.97 12.40 -9.94
N ARG A 301 -5.26 13.50 -9.67
CA ARG A 301 -4.51 14.24 -10.68
C ARG A 301 -3.11 13.63 -10.83
N THR A 302 -2.98 12.49 -11.50
CA THR A 302 -1.67 12.08 -12.02
C THR A 302 -1.34 12.98 -13.21
N ARG A 303 -0.22 13.70 -13.14
CA ARG A 303 0.34 14.28 -14.36
C ARG A 303 0.73 13.12 -15.28
N LEU A 304 0.13 13.10 -16.45
CA LEU A 304 0.59 12.30 -17.58
C LEU A 304 1.98 12.76 -17.99
#